data_67120fef822060a969d12df09b952435
#
_entry.id   67120fef822060a969d12df09b952435
#
_cell.length_a   1.000
_cell.length_b   1.000
_cell.length_c   1.000
_cell.angle_alpha   90.00
_cell.angle_beta   90.00
_cell.angle_gamma   90.00
#
_symmetry.space_group_name_H-M   'P 1'
#
loop_
_entity.id
_entity.type
_entity.pdbx_description
1 polymer ?
#
loop_
_entity_poly.entity_id
_entity_poly.type
_entity_poly.pdbx_seq_one_letter_code
_entity_poly.pdbx_strand_id
1 'polypeptide(L)'
;MTNRKKRMTIVSSCSWYGSVTLFSCLVLSGVVVAQNIPTGVSAPVPQLPAAPGVLVKAQFTPTYEGVIGTLQHTSGSHAVVLGAGESEPVLSASGARIITLEEAQLKAAATGTNPMVRLGELQIEVARQTRLGTQSTFFPQIGSTFSNFHFNKFMGQELQVTGPRGNARSFGLPLAGQNQTLVAVTVTQPITPLFQLHELYKINLADERIAIAKTGMPVAEAASKVEKAYYELLVAQRQLAFAKVKSTEIENKWMVASNSAIPVGPASHDEELIETSNTLAIASTRVKELTAALDDLLGFRSDTELELVPPDPRFEEISLREATEKALAANPEVIEAEQTVVKARSAATLQKLSYVPVVAAMAGYAYNSNTIPLLPRDFSFVGIVATYNVFDFGKREHTIKGANAQAEMAEIALQLTRAKVAASVKTSHFELERSRQLSELTRRLGSAIQLQKASYEDNNPEITMAKKAKVEAEMFQADLAYRESLAKLKTLMGEK
;
A
#
# COMPACT_ATOMS: atom_id res chain seq x y z
N MET A 1 -6.09 -46.23 62.39
CA MET A 1 -5.41 -47.57 62.39
C MET A 1 -5.67 -48.26 61.09
N THR A 2 -4.60 -48.54 60.42
CA THR A 2 -4.30 -49.53 59.36
C THR A 2 -4.86 -49.28 57.91
N ASN A 3 -3.94 -48.81 57.19
CA ASN A 3 -3.78 -48.73 55.75
C ASN A 3 -3.76 -50.14 55.09
N ARG A 4 -4.53 -50.35 54.03
CA ARG A 4 -4.31 -51.47 53.09
C ARG A 4 -4.29 -50.99 51.65
N LYS A 5 -3.06 -50.83 51.09
CA LYS A 5 -2.78 -50.71 49.67
C LYS A 5 -3.19 -52.00 48.95
N LYS A 6 -4.14 -51.88 47.98
CA LYS A 6 -4.35 -52.95 46.99
C LYS A 6 -3.48 -52.61 45.74
N ARG A 7 -2.51 -53.46 45.49
CA ARG A 7 -1.79 -53.57 44.21
C ARG A 7 -2.71 -54.24 43.21
N MET A 8 -2.97 -53.57 42.11
CA MET A 8 -3.69 -54.10 40.95
C MET A 8 -2.64 -54.55 39.93
N THR A 9 -2.51 -55.86 39.75
CA THR A 9 -1.64 -56.46 38.75
C THR A 9 -2.43 -56.60 37.49
N ILE A 10 -2.04 -55.82 36.46
CA ILE A 10 -2.62 -55.92 35.11
C ILE A 10 -1.78 -56.92 34.33
N VAL A 11 -2.38 -58.07 34.02
CA VAL A 11 -1.85 -59.05 33.07
C VAL A 11 -2.13 -58.57 31.67
N SER A 12 -1.11 -58.19 30.91
CA SER A 12 -1.23 -57.81 29.51
C SER A 12 -1.24 -59.08 28.66
N SER A 13 -2.40 -59.40 28.08
CA SER A 13 -2.51 -60.28 26.92
C SER A 13 -2.21 -59.48 25.65
N CYS A 14 -1.03 -59.63 25.11
CA CYS A 14 -0.60 -59.03 23.88
C CYS A 14 -1.12 -59.84 22.70
N SER A 15 -2.16 -59.36 22.03
CA SER A 15 -2.76 -59.92 20.82
C SER A 15 -2.05 -59.43 19.56
N TRP A 16 -1.87 -60.29 18.63
CA TRP A 16 -1.10 -60.36 17.39
C TRP A 16 -1.44 -59.33 16.28
N TYR A 17 -1.89 -58.11 16.55
CA TYR A 17 -2.27 -57.09 15.57
C TYR A 17 -1.29 -55.89 15.46
N GLY A 18 -0.15 -55.94 16.14
CA GLY A 18 0.75 -54.77 16.24
C GLY A 18 1.71 -54.54 15.08
N SER A 19 1.89 -55.46 14.15
CA SER A 19 2.99 -55.36 13.15
C SER A 19 2.64 -54.69 11.84
N VAL A 20 1.37 -54.55 11.47
CA VAL A 20 0.98 -53.92 10.20
C VAL A 20 0.79 -52.40 10.33
N THR A 21 0.41 -51.92 11.50
CA THR A 21 0.19 -50.50 11.76
C THR A 21 1.47 -49.69 11.92
N LEU A 22 2.57 -50.31 12.38
CA LEU A 22 3.87 -49.62 12.55
C LEU A 22 4.55 -49.35 11.19
N PHE A 23 4.29 -50.15 10.17
CA PHE A 23 4.87 -49.98 8.83
C PHE A 23 4.16 -48.87 8.05
N SER A 24 2.86 -48.69 8.24
CA SER A 24 2.11 -47.57 7.68
C SER A 24 2.50 -46.22 8.29
N CYS A 25 2.82 -46.16 9.58
CA CYS A 25 3.25 -44.92 10.23
C CYS A 25 4.64 -44.45 9.79
N LEU A 26 5.57 -45.34 9.46
CA LEU A 26 6.93 -44.97 9.06
C LEU A 26 6.99 -44.40 7.62
N VAL A 27 6.12 -44.84 6.72
CA VAL A 27 6.01 -44.30 5.37
C VAL A 27 5.20 -42.98 5.36
N LEU A 28 4.22 -42.82 6.25
CA LEU A 28 3.39 -41.64 6.38
C LEU A 28 4.05 -40.51 7.18
N SER A 29 4.96 -40.81 8.13
CA SER A 29 5.62 -39.75 8.90
C SER A 29 6.63 -38.91 8.08
N GLY A 30 7.14 -39.44 6.98
CA GLY A 30 7.96 -38.65 6.03
C GLY A 30 7.16 -37.65 5.16
N VAL A 31 5.84 -37.83 5.07
CA VAL A 31 4.94 -37.00 4.24
C VAL A 31 4.20 -35.95 5.06
N VAL A 32 4.04 -36.15 6.37
CA VAL A 32 3.26 -35.23 7.23
C VAL A 32 4.03 -33.94 7.58
N VAL A 33 5.33 -33.85 7.36
CA VAL A 33 6.11 -32.62 7.65
C VAL A 33 5.91 -31.51 6.62
N ALA A 34 5.24 -31.78 5.49
CA ALA A 34 5.03 -30.78 4.42
C ALA A 34 3.65 -30.08 4.45
N GLN A 35 2.82 -30.27 5.46
CA GLN A 35 1.51 -29.62 5.53
C GLN A 35 1.36 -28.67 6.72
N ASN A 36 2.27 -27.72 6.90
CA ASN A 36 1.92 -26.46 7.52
C ASN A 36 1.39 -25.52 6.44
N ILE A 37 0.13 -25.67 6.08
CA ILE A 37 -0.63 -24.58 5.44
C ILE A 37 -0.84 -23.54 6.55
N PRO A 38 -0.26 -22.35 6.45
CA PRO A 38 -0.51 -21.30 7.42
C PRO A 38 -1.97 -20.88 7.31
N THR A 39 -2.80 -21.26 8.26
CA THR A 39 -4.05 -20.55 8.53
C THR A 39 -3.67 -19.21 9.15
N GLY A 40 -3.21 -18.28 8.32
CA GLY A 40 -2.85 -16.93 8.70
C GLY A 40 -4.07 -16.05 8.81
N VAL A 41 -4.75 -16.09 9.93
CA VAL A 41 -5.47 -14.93 10.45
C VAL A 41 -4.41 -14.11 11.18
N SER A 42 -4.09 -12.93 10.65
CA SER A 42 -3.14 -12.01 11.23
C SER A 42 -3.59 -11.57 12.62
N ALA A 43 -2.90 -12.09 13.64
CA ALA A 43 -2.82 -11.44 14.93
C ALA A 43 -1.73 -10.34 14.88
N PRO A 44 -1.82 -9.26 15.68
CA PRO A 44 -0.88 -8.15 15.63
C PRO A 44 0.53 -8.64 15.98
N VAL A 45 1.47 -8.23 15.14
CA VAL A 45 2.90 -8.53 15.27
C VAL A 45 3.45 -7.88 16.55
N PRO A 46 4.02 -8.63 17.50
CA PRO A 46 4.83 -8.05 18.56
C PRO A 46 6.18 -7.62 17.97
N GLN A 47 6.56 -6.37 18.26
CA GLN A 47 7.87 -5.83 17.92
C GLN A 47 8.97 -6.64 18.62
N LEU A 48 9.83 -7.26 17.83
CA LEU A 48 11.08 -7.89 18.29
C LEU A 48 12.18 -6.83 18.40
N PRO A 49 13.00 -6.84 19.45
CA PRO A 49 14.14 -5.94 19.60
C PRO A 49 15.26 -6.32 18.61
N ALA A 50 15.94 -5.28 18.14
CA ALA A 50 17.06 -5.37 17.20
C ALA A 50 18.21 -6.22 17.77
N ALA A 51 18.66 -7.23 17.00
CA ALA A 51 19.88 -7.95 17.26
C ALA A 51 21.03 -7.40 16.38
N PRO A 52 22.27 -7.38 16.90
CA PRO A 52 23.42 -6.76 16.24
C PRO A 52 23.96 -7.59 15.07
N GLY A 53 24.50 -6.85 14.08
CA GLY A 53 24.91 -7.38 12.81
C GLY A 53 26.08 -8.39 12.84
N VAL A 54 25.95 -9.36 11.95
CA VAL A 54 27.09 -10.10 11.38
C VAL A 54 26.96 -10.04 9.85
N LEU A 55 27.86 -9.29 9.23
CA LEU A 55 28.07 -9.26 7.77
C LEU A 55 28.72 -10.57 7.33
N VAL A 56 27.99 -11.44 6.66
CA VAL A 56 28.58 -12.50 5.85
C VAL A 56 28.33 -12.17 4.38
N LYS A 57 29.37 -11.65 3.70
CA LYS A 57 29.44 -11.58 2.25
C LYS A 57 29.62 -12.99 1.68
N ALA A 58 28.58 -13.54 1.08
CA ALA A 58 28.73 -14.67 0.17
C ALA A 58 28.47 -14.14 -1.25
N GLN A 59 29.54 -13.98 -2.03
CA GLN A 59 29.48 -13.79 -3.48
C GLN A 59 29.19 -15.16 -4.12
N PHE A 60 27.99 -15.33 -4.64
CA PHE A 60 27.70 -16.37 -5.61
C PHE A 60 27.47 -15.72 -6.98
N THR A 61 28.43 -15.88 -7.86
CA THR A 61 28.26 -15.65 -9.29
C THR A 61 27.85 -16.99 -9.94
N PRO A 62 26.66 -17.13 -10.50
CA PRO A 62 26.37 -18.21 -11.43
C PRO A 62 26.65 -17.72 -12.84
N THR A 63 27.70 -18.27 -13.44
CA THR A 63 27.93 -18.24 -14.88
C THR A 63 26.89 -19.16 -15.53
N TYR A 64 25.99 -18.62 -16.31
CA TYR A 64 25.15 -19.39 -17.25
C TYR A 64 25.46 -18.92 -18.65
N GLU A 65 26.31 -19.69 -19.35
CA GLU A 65 26.36 -19.66 -20.81
C GLU A 65 25.37 -20.67 -21.39
N GLY A 66 24.60 -20.20 -22.35
CA GLY A 66 24.06 -20.96 -23.47
C GLY A 66 22.75 -21.68 -23.29
N VAL A 67 21.69 -21.12 -23.80
CA VAL A 67 20.91 -21.62 -24.97
C VAL A 67 19.89 -20.55 -25.33
N ILE A 68 20.11 -19.88 -26.45
CA ILE A 68 19.16 -18.95 -27.08
C ILE A 68 18.16 -19.79 -27.87
N GLY A 69 16.95 -19.91 -27.33
CA GLY A 69 15.77 -20.38 -28.04
C GLY A 69 14.81 -19.24 -28.25
N THR A 70 14.70 -18.74 -29.48
CA THR A 70 13.79 -17.69 -29.91
C THR A 70 12.34 -18.14 -29.75
N LEU A 71 11.62 -17.58 -28.78
CA LEU A 71 10.16 -17.59 -28.74
C LEU A 71 9.68 -16.15 -28.82
N GLN A 72 9.24 -15.77 -30.02
CA GLN A 72 8.47 -14.56 -30.23
C GLN A 72 7.10 -14.73 -29.56
N HIS A 73 6.92 -14.11 -28.42
CA HIS A 73 5.62 -13.85 -27.84
C HIS A 73 5.21 -12.42 -28.19
N THR A 74 4.32 -12.28 -29.16
CA THR A 74 3.53 -11.07 -29.35
C THR A 74 2.56 -10.93 -28.19
N SER A 75 2.98 -10.22 -27.17
CA SER A 75 2.11 -9.73 -26.10
C SER A 75 1.83 -8.26 -26.39
N GLY A 76 0.62 -7.99 -26.89
CA GLY A 76 0.11 -6.62 -27.03
C GLY A 76 -0.12 -6.00 -25.65
N SER A 77 0.91 -5.43 -25.06
CA SER A 77 0.75 -4.47 -23.99
C SER A 77 0.66 -3.09 -24.63
N HIS A 78 -0.52 -2.48 -24.59
CA HIS A 78 -0.65 -1.04 -24.74
C HIS A 78 0.08 -0.37 -23.57
N ALA A 79 1.40 -0.29 -23.67
CA ALA A 79 2.16 0.71 -22.96
C ALA A 79 1.85 2.04 -23.68
N VAL A 80 0.98 2.84 -23.10
CA VAL A 80 0.96 4.26 -23.39
C VAL A 80 2.30 4.79 -22.86
N VAL A 81 3.31 4.77 -23.71
CA VAL A 81 4.50 5.57 -23.53
C VAL A 81 4.03 7.01 -23.76
N LEU A 82 3.59 7.65 -22.70
CA LEU A 82 3.66 9.10 -22.62
C LEU A 82 5.16 9.41 -22.61
N GLY A 83 5.71 9.62 -23.80
CA GLY A 83 6.98 10.30 -23.95
C GLY A 83 6.82 11.65 -23.28
N ALA A 84 7.33 11.77 -22.05
CA ALA A 84 7.67 13.05 -21.49
C ALA A 84 8.81 13.59 -22.38
N GLY A 85 8.42 14.25 -23.48
CA GLY A 85 9.29 15.19 -24.11
C GLY A 85 9.60 16.22 -23.03
N GLU A 86 10.84 16.25 -22.56
CA GLU A 86 11.36 17.37 -21.80
C GLU A 86 11.18 18.60 -22.73
N SER A 87 10.06 19.31 -22.56
CA SER A 87 9.90 20.62 -23.17
C SER A 87 11.02 21.47 -22.59
N GLU A 88 11.84 22.02 -23.48
CA GLU A 88 12.90 22.94 -23.08
C GLU A 88 12.29 24.02 -22.15
N PRO A 89 12.95 24.28 -21.00
CA PRO A 89 12.41 25.26 -20.06
C PRO A 89 12.24 26.62 -20.73
N VAL A 90 11.01 27.13 -20.73
CA VAL A 90 10.74 28.49 -21.19
C VAL A 90 11.35 29.42 -20.14
N LEU A 91 12.48 30.07 -20.51
CA LEU A 91 13.14 31.04 -19.66
C LEU A 91 12.56 32.43 -19.95
N SER A 92 12.30 33.18 -18.87
CA SER A 92 11.95 34.60 -18.97
C SER A 92 13.16 35.46 -19.41
N ALA A 93 12.93 36.70 -19.78
CA ALA A 93 14.01 37.65 -20.09
C ALA A 93 14.99 37.87 -18.90
N SER A 94 14.60 37.54 -17.69
CA SER A 94 15.41 37.58 -16.46
C SER A 94 16.17 36.27 -16.19
N GLY A 95 15.99 35.22 -17.02
CA GLY A 95 16.56 33.88 -16.76
C GLY A 95 15.75 33.01 -15.78
N ALA A 96 14.64 33.54 -15.26
CA ALA A 96 13.72 32.77 -14.40
C ALA A 96 12.91 31.75 -15.23
N ARG A 97 12.63 30.62 -14.66
CA ARG A 97 11.83 29.57 -15.31
C ARG A 97 10.34 29.92 -15.18
N ILE A 98 9.67 30.07 -16.31
CA ILE A 98 8.23 30.29 -16.34
C ILE A 98 7.54 28.95 -16.19
N ILE A 99 6.62 28.85 -15.22
CA ILE A 99 5.85 27.64 -14.92
C ILE A 99 4.38 27.96 -14.85
N THR A 100 3.56 27.13 -15.52
CA THR A 100 2.10 27.15 -15.38
C THR A 100 1.64 26.18 -14.31
N LEU A 101 0.46 26.38 -13.74
CA LEU A 101 -0.12 25.49 -12.75
C LEU A 101 -0.29 24.06 -13.30
N GLU A 102 -0.75 23.92 -14.54
CA GLU A 102 -0.96 22.61 -15.17
C GLU A 102 0.35 21.84 -15.34
N GLU A 103 1.43 22.53 -15.76
CA GLU A 103 2.76 21.94 -15.87
C GLU A 103 3.31 21.49 -14.51
N ALA A 104 3.12 22.30 -13.47
CA ALA A 104 3.53 22.00 -12.13
C ALA A 104 2.79 20.76 -11.57
N GLN A 105 1.49 20.66 -11.78
CA GLN A 105 0.67 19.51 -11.38
C GLN A 105 1.09 18.23 -12.12
N LEU A 106 1.28 18.28 -13.44
CA LEU A 106 1.74 17.15 -14.23
C LEU A 106 3.10 16.64 -13.78
N LYS A 107 4.02 17.54 -13.46
CA LYS A 107 5.36 17.17 -12.98
C LYS A 107 5.31 16.52 -11.60
N ALA A 108 4.50 17.02 -10.69
CA ALA A 108 4.32 16.44 -9.36
C ALA A 108 3.62 15.06 -9.38
N ALA A 109 2.76 14.85 -10.38
CA ALA A 109 2.09 13.56 -10.57
C ALA A 109 2.99 12.50 -11.21
N ALA A 110 4.15 12.89 -11.77
CA ALA A 110 5.06 11.95 -12.42
C ALA A 110 5.70 11.00 -11.40
N THR A 111 5.65 9.72 -11.69
CA THR A 111 6.15 8.63 -10.82
C THR A 111 7.63 8.79 -10.43
N GLY A 112 8.44 9.41 -11.31
CA GLY A 112 9.87 9.64 -11.06
C GLY A 112 10.16 10.74 -10.03
N THR A 113 9.21 11.63 -9.79
CA THR A 113 9.41 12.81 -8.92
C THR A 113 8.83 12.57 -7.53
N ASN A 114 7.74 11.77 -7.41
CA ASN A 114 7.04 11.58 -6.14
C ASN A 114 7.14 10.14 -5.62
N PRO A 115 7.90 9.90 -4.52
CA PRO A 115 8.03 8.57 -3.92
C PRO A 115 6.69 7.96 -3.47
N MET A 116 5.69 8.78 -3.08
CA MET A 116 4.39 8.29 -2.63
C MET A 116 3.56 7.68 -3.78
N VAL A 117 3.66 8.26 -4.98
CA VAL A 117 3.04 7.69 -6.19
C VAL A 117 3.69 6.34 -6.51
N ARG A 118 5.02 6.26 -6.45
CA ARG A 118 5.75 5.01 -6.66
C ARG A 118 5.40 3.94 -5.63
N LEU A 119 5.23 4.33 -4.37
CA LEU A 119 4.78 3.42 -3.30
C LEU A 119 3.40 2.83 -3.62
N GLY A 120 2.47 3.66 -4.10
CA GLY A 120 1.13 3.20 -4.51
C GLY A 120 1.19 2.17 -5.64
N GLU A 121 1.99 2.38 -6.68
CA GLU A 121 2.20 1.42 -7.76
C GLU A 121 2.75 0.08 -7.26
N LEU A 122 3.75 0.14 -6.36
CA LEU A 122 4.33 -1.07 -5.76
C LEU A 122 3.32 -1.83 -4.90
N GLN A 123 2.41 -1.14 -4.21
CA GLN A 123 1.33 -1.78 -3.45
C GLN A 123 0.36 -2.56 -4.36
N ILE A 124 0.02 -2.01 -5.54
CA ILE A 124 -0.78 -2.74 -6.54
C ILE A 124 -0.02 -3.99 -7.00
N GLU A 125 1.27 -3.84 -7.32
CA GLU A 125 2.05 -4.97 -7.80
C GLU A 125 2.16 -6.08 -6.75
N VAL A 126 2.37 -5.74 -5.47
CA VAL A 126 2.35 -6.72 -4.36
C VAL A 126 1.00 -7.44 -4.28
N ALA A 127 -0.11 -6.72 -4.32
CA ALA A 127 -1.44 -7.31 -4.26
C ALA A 127 -1.70 -8.22 -5.48
N ARG A 128 -1.30 -7.79 -6.67
CA ARG A 128 -1.39 -8.56 -7.91
C ARG A 128 -0.56 -9.85 -7.84
N GLN A 129 0.69 -9.77 -7.41
CA GLN A 129 1.57 -10.94 -7.28
C GLN A 129 1.04 -11.92 -6.22
N THR A 130 0.47 -11.42 -5.14
CA THR A 130 -0.20 -12.27 -4.12
C THR A 130 -1.37 -13.04 -4.72
N ARG A 131 -2.22 -12.38 -5.54
CA ARG A 131 -3.32 -13.04 -6.24
C ARG A 131 -2.81 -14.09 -7.25
N LEU A 132 -1.79 -13.76 -8.05
CA LEU A 132 -1.18 -14.68 -9.00
C LEU A 132 -0.52 -15.87 -8.30
N GLY A 133 0.14 -15.64 -7.14
CA GLY A 133 0.68 -16.69 -6.29
C GLY A 133 -0.42 -17.66 -5.81
N THR A 134 -1.57 -17.13 -5.38
CA THR A 134 -2.73 -17.96 -5.03
C THR A 134 -3.26 -18.73 -6.24
N GLN A 135 -3.31 -18.10 -7.41
CA GLN A 135 -3.72 -18.77 -8.63
C GLN A 135 -2.79 -19.94 -8.98
N SER A 136 -1.49 -19.82 -8.75
CA SER A 136 -0.53 -20.90 -9.00
C SER A 136 -0.77 -22.13 -8.13
N THR A 137 -1.38 -21.99 -6.95
CA THR A 137 -1.71 -23.13 -6.07
C THR A 137 -2.86 -23.99 -6.56
N PHE A 138 -3.60 -23.59 -7.61
CA PHE A 138 -4.61 -24.44 -8.26
C PHE A 138 -3.98 -25.57 -9.07
N PHE A 139 -2.74 -25.44 -9.48
CA PHE A 139 -2.03 -26.42 -10.28
C PHE A 139 -1.33 -27.46 -9.42
N PRO A 140 -0.99 -28.64 -10.00
CA PRO A 140 -0.20 -29.66 -9.31
C PRO A 140 1.12 -29.10 -8.80
N GLN A 141 1.44 -29.40 -7.54
CA GLN A 141 2.70 -29.00 -6.91
C GLN A 141 3.70 -30.16 -7.01
N ILE A 142 4.89 -29.90 -7.52
CA ILE A 142 5.98 -30.86 -7.61
C ILE A 142 6.98 -30.52 -6.50
N GLY A 143 7.17 -31.48 -5.59
CA GLY A 143 8.13 -31.36 -4.50
C GLY A 143 9.21 -32.44 -4.58
N SER A 144 10.41 -32.16 -4.09
CA SER A 144 11.44 -33.15 -3.89
C SER A 144 11.90 -33.11 -2.44
N THR A 145 12.14 -34.29 -1.87
CA THR A 145 12.67 -34.45 -0.52
C THR A 145 13.92 -35.29 -0.58
N PHE A 146 14.99 -34.81 0.04
CA PHE A 146 16.21 -35.54 0.29
C PHE A 146 16.42 -35.60 1.79
N SER A 147 16.62 -36.79 2.34
CA SER A 147 16.97 -36.96 3.74
C SER A 147 18.04 -38.05 3.88
N ASN A 148 19.00 -37.81 4.77
CA ASN A 148 20.02 -38.78 5.13
C ASN A 148 20.05 -38.91 6.65
N PHE A 149 19.85 -40.12 7.15
CA PHE A 149 19.85 -40.42 8.56
C PHE A 149 20.97 -41.40 8.91
N HIS A 150 21.69 -41.11 9.98
CA HIS A 150 22.60 -42.04 10.59
C HIS A 150 22.03 -42.47 11.94
N PHE A 151 21.75 -43.77 12.08
CA PHE A 151 21.25 -44.34 13.31
C PHE A 151 22.42 -44.87 14.14
N ASN A 152 22.52 -44.40 15.37
CA ASN A 152 23.59 -44.82 16.30
C ASN A 152 23.40 -46.26 16.89
N LYS A 153 22.24 -46.87 16.61
CA LYS A 153 21.94 -48.25 17.03
C LYS A 153 21.48 -49.07 15.85
N PHE A 154 21.68 -50.34 15.94
CA PHE A 154 21.15 -51.31 14.98
C PHE A 154 19.63 -51.32 15.00
N MET A 155 19.03 -51.07 13.86
CA MET A 155 17.59 -51.08 13.63
C MET A 155 17.19 -52.46 13.08
N GLY A 156 16.90 -53.41 13.93
CA GLY A 156 16.57 -54.76 13.50
C GLY A 156 16.09 -55.65 14.65
N GLN A 157 15.67 -56.84 14.32
CA GLN A 157 15.23 -57.84 15.29
C GLN A 157 16.25 -58.97 15.33
N GLU A 158 16.69 -59.37 16.53
CA GLU A 158 17.50 -60.58 16.70
C GLU A 158 16.58 -61.80 16.77
N LEU A 159 16.73 -62.70 15.80
CA LEU A 159 16.07 -63.99 15.81
C LEU A 159 17.04 -65.04 16.37
N GLN A 160 16.64 -65.68 17.46
CA GLN A 160 17.36 -66.81 18.02
C GLN A 160 16.81 -68.11 17.39
N VAL A 161 17.64 -68.80 16.63
CA VAL A 161 17.30 -70.09 16.08
C VAL A 161 18.08 -71.14 16.86
N THR A 162 17.33 -71.98 17.54
CA THR A 162 17.92 -73.12 18.26
C THR A 162 18.01 -74.34 17.34
N GLY A 163 19.22 -74.73 17.01
CA GLY A 163 19.47 -75.92 16.20
C GLY A 163 19.16 -77.19 16.88
N PRO A 164 19.06 -78.35 16.17
CA PRO A 164 18.71 -79.71 16.77
C PRO A 164 19.63 -80.22 17.85
N ARG A 165 20.78 -79.57 18.04
CA ARG A 165 21.78 -79.93 19.11
C ARG A 165 21.82 -78.91 20.24
N GLY A 166 20.77 -78.07 20.39
CA GLY A 166 20.67 -77.11 21.49
C GLY A 166 21.53 -75.82 21.31
N ASN A 167 22.27 -75.67 20.23
CA ASN A 167 23.06 -74.45 19.98
C ASN A 167 22.15 -73.33 19.48
N ALA A 168 21.95 -72.29 20.30
CA ALA A 168 21.26 -71.09 19.87
C ALA A 168 22.23 -70.25 19.07
N ARG A 169 21.80 -69.88 17.84
CA ARG A 169 22.46 -68.88 17.01
C ARG A 169 21.53 -67.70 16.87
N SER A 170 22.02 -66.52 17.20
CA SER A 170 21.28 -65.29 16.94
C SER A 170 21.62 -64.76 15.54
N PHE A 171 20.61 -64.49 14.77
CA PHE A 171 20.72 -63.77 13.49
C PHE A 171 20.02 -62.43 13.62
N GLY A 172 20.79 -61.37 13.44
CA GLY A 172 20.21 -60.03 13.32
C GLY A 172 19.57 -59.86 11.96
N LEU A 173 18.24 -59.68 11.93
CA LEU A 173 17.53 -59.25 10.71
C LEU A 173 17.49 -57.74 10.72
N PRO A 174 18.27 -57.04 9.84
CA PRO A 174 18.23 -55.59 9.77
C PRO A 174 16.90 -55.15 9.15
N LEU A 175 16.15 -54.29 9.83
CA LEU A 175 14.97 -53.58 9.29
C LEU A 175 15.38 -52.35 8.50
N ALA A 176 16.48 -51.73 8.88
CA ALA A 176 17.10 -50.63 8.16
C ALA A 176 18.61 -50.61 8.39
N GLY A 177 19.38 -50.17 7.39
CA GLY A 177 20.81 -49.91 7.56
C GLY A 177 21.05 -48.70 8.47
N GLN A 178 22.24 -48.67 9.13
CA GLN A 178 22.60 -47.53 9.98
C GLN A 178 22.64 -46.19 9.22
N ASN A 179 23.03 -46.21 7.95
CA ASN A 179 22.96 -45.05 7.06
C ASN A 179 21.79 -45.26 6.10
N GLN A 180 20.80 -44.41 6.20
CA GLN A 180 19.62 -44.44 5.34
C GLN A 180 19.49 -43.13 4.57
N THR A 181 19.50 -43.21 3.24
CA THR A 181 19.23 -42.10 2.37
C THR A 181 17.86 -42.28 1.70
N LEU A 182 17.01 -41.32 1.85
CA LEU A 182 15.71 -41.26 1.19
C LEU A 182 15.70 -40.08 0.21
N VAL A 183 15.38 -40.39 -1.04
CA VAL A 183 15.11 -39.39 -2.07
C VAL A 183 13.70 -39.62 -2.57
N ALA A 184 12.86 -38.60 -2.56
CA ALA A 184 11.50 -38.71 -3.07
C ALA A 184 11.16 -37.51 -3.93
N VAL A 185 10.51 -37.74 -5.06
CA VAL A 185 9.85 -36.73 -5.89
C VAL A 185 8.35 -37.00 -5.85
N THR A 186 7.58 -35.99 -5.49
CA THR A 186 6.14 -36.11 -5.35
C THR A 186 5.43 -35.04 -6.16
N VAL A 187 4.33 -35.42 -6.80
CA VAL A 187 3.38 -34.51 -7.45
C VAL A 187 2.09 -34.57 -6.65
N THR A 188 1.65 -33.45 -6.13
CA THR A 188 0.43 -33.35 -5.33
C THR A 188 -0.55 -32.41 -5.98
N GLN A 189 -1.77 -32.86 -6.26
CA GLN A 189 -2.88 -32.06 -6.75
C GLN A 189 -3.96 -31.96 -5.68
N PRO A 190 -4.22 -30.79 -5.09
CA PRO A 190 -5.36 -30.60 -4.22
C PRO A 190 -6.66 -30.81 -5.00
N ILE A 191 -7.65 -31.50 -4.42
CA ILE A 191 -8.97 -31.70 -5.03
C ILE A 191 -10.00 -30.86 -4.27
N THR A 192 -10.27 -31.20 -3.02
CA THR A 192 -11.23 -30.42 -2.22
C THR A 192 -10.70 -29.07 -1.77
N PRO A 193 -9.39 -28.86 -1.51
CA PRO A 193 -8.86 -27.53 -1.22
C PRO A 193 -9.04 -26.53 -2.37
N LEU A 194 -9.32 -26.97 -3.60
CA LEU A 194 -9.64 -26.08 -4.71
C LEU A 194 -10.84 -25.15 -4.42
N PHE A 195 -11.83 -25.63 -3.68
CA PHE A 195 -12.96 -24.80 -3.24
C PHE A 195 -12.51 -23.72 -2.25
N GLN A 196 -11.60 -24.05 -1.32
CA GLN A 196 -11.03 -23.10 -0.38
C GLN A 196 -10.12 -22.09 -1.10
N LEU A 197 -9.30 -22.56 -2.03
CA LEU A 197 -8.45 -21.72 -2.87
C LEU A 197 -9.26 -20.74 -3.73
N HIS A 198 -10.44 -21.13 -4.21
CA HIS A 198 -11.33 -20.25 -4.93
C HIS A 198 -11.82 -19.06 -4.05
N GLU A 199 -12.20 -19.32 -2.82
CA GLU A 199 -12.58 -18.24 -1.90
C GLU A 199 -11.36 -17.37 -1.50
N LEU A 200 -10.18 -17.98 -1.33
CA LEU A 200 -8.93 -17.24 -1.07
C LEU A 200 -8.56 -16.35 -2.27
N TYR A 201 -8.74 -16.85 -3.50
CA TYR A 201 -8.54 -16.06 -4.71
C TYR A 201 -9.46 -14.84 -4.76
N LYS A 202 -10.75 -14.97 -4.36
CA LYS A 202 -11.67 -13.83 -4.26
C LYS A 202 -11.20 -12.79 -3.24
N ILE A 203 -10.67 -13.24 -2.09
CA ILE A 203 -10.11 -12.36 -1.07
C ILE A 203 -8.95 -11.55 -1.65
N ASN A 204 -7.99 -12.22 -2.31
CA ASN A 204 -6.83 -11.55 -2.88
C ASN A 204 -7.18 -10.66 -4.08
N LEU A 205 -8.21 -11.01 -4.86
CA LEU A 205 -8.75 -10.15 -5.91
C LEU A 205 -9.39 -8.88 -5.33
N ALA A 206 -10.08 -9.00 -4.19
CA ALA A 206 -10.61 -7.84 -3.49
C ALA A 206 -9.49 -6.94 -2.95
N ASP A 207 -8.39 -7.51 -2.43
CA ASP A 207 -7.21 -6.74 -2.00
C ASP A 207 -6.54 -5.98 -3.16
N GLU A 208 -6.41 -6.60 -4.33
CA GLU A 208 -5.91 -5.93 -5.54
C GLU A 208 -6.82 -4.76 -5.95
N ARG A 209 -8.15 -4.94 -5.90
CA ARG A 209 -9.11 -3.87 -6.21
C ARG A 209 -9.03 -2.71 -5.22
N ILE A 210 -8.84 -2.99 -3.93
CA ILE A 210 -8.61 -1.97 -2.90
C ILE A 210 -7.33 -1.19 -3.21
N ALA A 211 -6.24 -1.87 -3.53
CA ALA A 211 -4.98 -1.24 -3.87
C ALA A 211 -5.11 -0.32 -5.10
N ILE A 212 -5.80 -0.77 -6.16
CA ILE A 212 -6.08 0.02 -7.36
C ILE A 212 -6.92 1.26 -7.04
N ALA A 213 -7.97 1.11 -6.22
CA ALA A 213 -8.82 2.24 -5.84
C ALA A 213 -8.06 3.31 -5.06
N LYS A 214 -7.13 2.89 -4.18
CA LYS A 214 -6.32 3.80 -3.36
C LYS A 214 -5.19 4.49 -4.13
N THR A 215 -4.74 3.97 -5.25
CA THR A 215 -3.57 4.51 -5.99
C THR A 215 -3.82 5.89 -6.58
N GLY A 216 -5.08 6.27 -6.85
CA GLY A 216 -5.41 7.63 -7.28
C GLY A 216 -5.20 8.69 -6.19
N MET A 217 -5.28 8.32 -4.92
CA MET A 217 -5.18 9.28 -3.79
C MET A 217 -3.81 9.97 -3.71
N PRO A 218 -2.66 9.26 -3.75
CA PRO A 218 -1.35 9.92 -3.71
C PRO A 218 -1.11 10.90 -4.86
N VAL A 219 -1.62 10.60 -6.05
CA VAL A 219 -1.50 11.47 -7.23
C VAL A 219 -2.32 12.75 -7.03
N ALA A 220 -3.59 12.62 -6.63
CA ALA A 220 -4.46 13.75 -6.35
C ALA A 220 -3.93 14.60 -5.18
N GLU A 221 -3.40 13.99 -4.13
CA GLU A 221 -2.78 14.67 -3.00
C GLU A 221 -1.52 15.45 -3.41
N ALA A 222 -0.67 14.87 -4.25
CA ALA A 222 0.51 15.53 -4.78
C ALA A 222 0.13 16.74 -5.63
N ALA A 223 -0.83 16.60 -6.55
CA ALA A 223 -1.34 17.69 -7.37
C ALA A 223 -1.95 18.81 -6.52
N SER A 224 -2.73 18.46 -5.50
CA SER A 224 -3.33 19.44 -4.57
C SER A 224 -2.27 20.18 -3.72
N LYS A 225 -1.22 19.49 -3.26
CA LYS A 225 -0.11 20.13 -2.52
C LYS A 225 0.64 21.14 -3.39
N VAL A 226 0.92 20.78 -4.64
CA VAL A 226 1.56 21.69 -5.59
C VAL A 226 0.67 22.87 -5.92
N GLU A 227 -0.62 22.64 -6.16
CA GLU A 227 -1.59 23.71 -6.40
C GLU A 227 -1.63 24.70 -5.23
N LYS A 228 -1.68 24.19 -4.00
CA LYS A 228 -1.63 25.00 -2.79
C LYS A 228 -0.35 25.83 -2.71
N ALA A 229 0.82 25.20 -2.84
CA ALA A 229 2.11 25.88 -2.80
C ALA A 229 2.23 26.95 -3.89
N TYR A 230 1.71 26.67 -5.09
CA TYR A 230 1.68 27.58 -6.22
C TYR A 230 0.89 28.87 -5.91
N TYR A 231 -0.35 28.71 -5.41
CA TYR A 231 -1.19 29.87 -5.03
C TYR A 231 -0.63 30.63 -3.80
N GLU A 232 -0.11 29.90 -2.79
CA GLU A 232 0.54 30.53 -1.64
C GLU A 232 1.72 31.39 -2.08
N LEU A 233 2.52 30.93 -3.05
CA LEU A 233 3.64 31.68 -3.59
C LEU A 233 3.15 32.91 -4.38
N LEU A 234 2.08 32.78 -5.17
CA LEU A 234 1.45 33.91 -5.86
C LEU A 234 0.97 34.99 -4.86
N VAL A 235 0.29 34.57 -3.80
CA VAL A 235 -0.16 35.48 -2.71
C VAL A 235 1.03 36.17 -2.06
N ALA A 236 2.08 35.42 -1.71
CA ALA A 236 3.27 35.96 -1.08
C ALA A 236 4.03 36.95 -1.99
N GLN A 237 4.12 36.68 -3.29
CA GLN A 237 4.71 37.61 -4.26
C GLN A 237 3.92 38.93 -4.35
N ARG A 238 2.58 38.91 -4.29
CA ARG A 238 1.73 40.11 -4.27
C ARG A 238 1.83 40.85 -2.93
N GLN A 239 1.93 40.12 -1.82
CA GLN A 239 2.18 40.73 -0.50
C GLN A 239 3.55 41.43 -0.45
N LEU A 240 4.59 40.83 -1.04
CA LEU A 240 5.91 41.44 -1.16
C LEU A 240 5.86 42.68 -2.03
N ALA A 241 5.14 42.66 -3.17
CA ALA A 241 4.96 43.82 -4.01
C ALA A 241 4.23 44.97 -3.26
N PHE A 242 3.19 44.62 -2.48
CA PHE A 242 2.51 45.58 -1.61
C PHE A 242 3.46 46.21 -0.57
N ALA A 243 4.24 45.37 0.11
CA ALA A 243 5.20 45.82 1.15
C ALA A 243 6.29 46.75 0.56
N LYS A 244 6.78 46.43 -0.67
CA LYS A 244 7.75 47.31 -1.38
C LYS A 244 7.17 48.65 -1.68
N VAL A 245 5.96 48.73 -2.26
CA VAL A 245 5.30 49.99 -2.59
C VAL A 245 5.03 50.82 -1.33
N LYS A 246 4.60 50.16 -0.22
CA LYS A 246 4.39 50.84 1.06
C LYS A 246 5.69 51.40 1.64
N SER A 247 6.80 50.68 1.51
CA SER A 247 8.14 51.17 1.95
C SER A 247 8.54 52.42 1.19
N THR A 248 8.40 52.38 -0.16
CA THR A 248 8.72 53.53 -1.00
C THR A 248 7.81 54.73 -0.69
N GLU A 249 6.52 54.50 -0.43
CA GLU A 249 5.59 55.57 -0.04
C GLU A 249 6.00 56.26 1.26
N ILE A 250 6.41 55.53 2.27
CA ILE A 250 6.87 56.03 3.57
C ILE A 250 8.17 56.82 3.36
N GLU A 251 9.14 56.29 2.62
CA GLU A 251 10.38 57.00 2.31
C GLU A 251 10.13 58.29 1.57
N ASN A 252 9.22 58.33 0.56
CA ASN A 252 8.86 59.52 -0.18
C ASN A 252 8.13 60.58 0.69
N LYS A 253 7.20 60.18 1.52
CA LYS A 253 6.54 61.06 2.52
C LYS A 253 7.55 61.72 3.40
N TRP A 254 8.58 61.03 3.79
CA TRP A 254 9.64 61.53 4.62
C TRP A 254 10.55 62.51 3.90
N MET A 255 10.94 62.24 2.68
CA MET A 255 11.71 63.17 1.87
C MET A 255 10.96 64.51 1.69
N VAL A 256 9.65 64.45 1.53
CA VAL A 256 8.81 65.67 1.42
C VAL A 256 8.69 66.36 2.79
N ALA A 257 8.49 65.61 3.87
CA ALA A 257 8.36 66.18 5.22
C ALA A 257 9.65 66.81 5.74
N SER A 258 10.80 66.23 5.45
CA SER A 258 12.12 66.76 5.81
C SER A 258 12.46 68.08 5.12
N ASN A 259 11.88 68.32 3.95
CA ASN A 259 11.97 69.57 3.17
C ASN A 259 10.94 70.62 3.62
N SER A 260 9.99 70.26 4.49
CA SER A 260 8.95 71.17 4.99
C SER A 260 9.36 71.70 6.39
N ALA A 261 9.15 72.99 6.63
CA ALA A 261 9.53 73.66 7.87
C ALA A 261 8.70 73.24 9.13
N ILE A 262 7.98 72.16 9.10
CA ILE A 262 7.17 71.61 10.20
C ILE A 262 7.98 70.54 10.91
N PRO A 263 8.34 70.68 12.20
CA PRO A 263 9.08 69.62 12.94
C PRO A 263 8.12 68.43 13.21
N VAL A 264 8.20 67.40 12.40
CA VAL A 264 7.61 66.11 12.73
C VAL A 264 8.56 65.42 13.70
N GLY A 265 8.06 64.92 14.83
CA GLY A 265 8.90 64.32 15.87
C GLY A 265 9.65 63.10 15.34
N PRO A 266 10.97 62.98 15.53
CA PRO A 266 11.80 61.91 15.00
C PRO A 266 11.39 60.51 15.44
N ALA A 267 10.82 60.37 16.63
CA ALA A 267 10.51 59.05 17.22
C ALA A 267 9.39 58.29 16.48
N SER A 268 8.37 58.93 15.93
CA SER A 268 7.26 58.28 15.22
C SER A 268 7.67 57.79 13.85
N HIS A 269 8.66 58.41 13.23
CA HIS A 269 9.20 58.05 11.94
C HIS A 269 10.05 56.76 12.01
N ASP A 270 10.96 56.73 12.98
CA ASP A 270 11.85 55.59 13.13
C ASP A 270 11.02 54.32 13.41
N GLU A 271 9.92 54.42 14.17
CA GLU A 271 9.00 53.35 14.45
C GLU A 271 8.29 52.86 13.16
N GLU A 272 7.75 53.76 12.33
CA GLU A 272 7.08 53.43 11.05
C GLU A 272 8.05 52.81 10.03
N LEU A 273 9.29 53.32 9.95
CA LEU A 273 10.35 52.74 9.11
C LEU A 273 10.75 51.35 9.55
N ILE A 274 10.96 51.16 10.87
CA ILE A 274 11.32 49.85 11.42
C ILE A 274 10.20 48.85 11.19
N GLU A 275 8.94 49.21 11.43
CA GLU A 275 7.78 48.33 11.17
C GLU A 275 7.68 47.95 9.71
N THR A 276 7.86 48.92 8.79
CA THR A 276 7.76 48.67 7.34
C THR A 276 8.94 47.82 6.83
N SER A 277 10.17 48.13 7.32
CA SER A 277 11.33 47.30 6.95
C SER A 277 11.22 45.88 7.48
N ASN A 278 10.66 45.68 8.67
CA ASN A 278 10.37 44.36 9.20
C ASN A 278 9.30 43.60 8.38
N THR A 279 8.20 44.28 8.00
CA THR A 279 7.18 43.65 7.14
C THR A 279 7.74 43.29 5.79
N LEU A 280 8.63 44.12 5.20
CA LEU A 280 9.31 43.80 3.95
C LEU A 280 10.25 42.59 4.08
N ALA A 281 11.02 42.54 5.18
CA ALA A 281 11.91 41.41 5.44
C ALA A 281 11.14 40.09 5.62
N ILE A 282 10.04 40.13 6.39
CA ILE A 282 9.15 38.97 6.56
C ILE A 282 8.56 38.50 5.22
N ALA A 283 8.02 39.43 4.43
CA ALA A 283 7.43 39.09 3.11
C ALA A 283 8.49 38.52 2.15
N SER A 284 9.71 39.09 2.15
CA SER A 284 10.79 38.58 1.29
C SER A 284 11.27 37.18 1.69
N THR A 285 11.38 36.93 3.02
CA THR A 285 11.71 35.60 3.52
C THR A 285 10.62 34.58 3.19
N ARG A 286 9.36 34.95 3.33
CA ARG A 286 8.22 34.07 3.02
C ARG A 286 8.20 33.66 1.54
N VAL A 287 8.50 34.56 0.63
CA VAL A 287 8.63 34.24 -0.81
C VAL A 287 9.76 33.22 -1.00
N LYS A 288 10.93 33.40 -0.40
CA LYS A 288 12.04 32.46 -0.53
C LYS A 288 11.70 31.07 0.03
N GLU A 289 11.06 31.01 1.20
CA GLU A 289 10.61 29.75 1.80
C GLU A 289 9.63 28.99 0.90
N LEU A 290 8.63 29.72 0.35
CA LEU A 290 7.62 29.09 -0.51
C LEU A 290 8.18 28.71 -1.88
N THR A 291 9.15 29.48 -2.43
CA THR A 291 9.87 29.08 -3.65
C THR A 291 10.65 27.79 -3.42
N ALA A 292 11.41 27.71 -2.32
CA ALA A 292 12.16 26.50 -1.99
C ALA A 292 11.23 25.29 -1.77
N ALA A 293 10.09 25.50 -1.09
CA ALA A 293 9.10 24.44 -0.90
C ALA A 293 8.47 23.96 -2.21
N LEU A 294 8.20 24.86 -3.15
CA LEU A 294 7.68 24.52 -4.47
C LEU A 294 8.75 23.80 -5.30
N ASP A 295 10.01 24.26 -5.28
CA ASP A 295 11.14 23.59 -5.93
C ASP A 295 11.31 22.15 -5.45
N ASP A 296 11.22 21.92 -4.13
CA ASP A 296 11.30 20.58 -3.55
C ASP A 296 10.15 19.67 -4.03
N LEU A 297 8.92 20.20 -4.06
CA LEU A 297 7.75 19.46 -4.57
C LEU A 297 7.86 19.12 -6.06
N LEU A 298 8.52 19.97 -6.84
CA LEU A 298 8.71 19.79 -8.28
C LEU A 298 10.02 19.05 -8.63
N GLY A 299 10.87 18.78 -7.63
CA GLY A 299 12.18 18.17 -7.82
C GLY A 299 13.16 19.06 -8.57
N PHE A 300 13.03 20.38 -8.43
CA PHE A 300 14.00 21.35 -8.94
C PHE A 300 15.13 21.59 -7.91
N ARG A 301 16.15 22.31 -8.34
CA ARG A 301 17.19 22.78 -7.45
C ARG A 301 16.64 23.94 -6.62
N SER A 302 16.95 23.99 -5.35
CA SER A 302 16.40 24.96 -4.38
C SER A 302 16.74 26.44 -4.65
N ASP A 303 17.53 26.74 -5.65
CA ASP A 303 17.96 28.07 -6.06
C ASP A 303 17.38 28.49 -7.45
N THR A 304 16.39 27.75 -7.93
CA THR A 304 15.75 28.05 -9.21
C THR A 304 14.80 29.26 -9.05
N GLU A 305 15.05 30.32 -9.79
CA GLU A 305 14.10 31.44 -9.84
C GLU A 305 12.86 31.03 -10.67
N LEU A 306 11.69 31.07 -10.01
CA LEU A 306 10.42 30.70 -10.62
C LEU A 306 9.57 31.94 -10.90
N GLU A 307 9.12 32.07 -12.14
CA GLU A 307 8.10 33.04 -12.56
C GLU A 307 6.77 32.30 -12.77
N LEU A 308 5.79 32.60 -11.91
CA LEU A 308 4.51 31.95 -11.93
C LEU A 308 3.51 32.68 -12.81
N VAL A 309 2.82 31.91 -13.68
CA VAL A 309 1.74 32.44 -14.48
C VAL A 309 0.43 32.38 -13.69
N PRO A 310 -0.26 33.51 -13.41
CA PRO A 310 -1.54 33.48 -12.73
C PRO A 310 -2.54 32.59 -13.49
N PRO A 311 -3.09 31.56 -12.88
CA PRO A 311 -4.03 30.67 -13.55
C PRO A 311 -5.37 31.37 -13.78
N ASP A 312 -6.01 31.06 -14.90
CA ASP A 312 -7.33 31.55 -15.19
C ASP A 312 -8.39 30.73 -14.45
N PRO A 313 -9.20 31.29 -13.56
CA PRO A 313 -10.15 30.53 -12.81
C PRO A 313 -11.31 30.10 -13.70
N ARG A 314 -11.43 28.79 -13.87
CA ARG A 314 -12.62 28.17 -14.44
C ARG A 314 -13.49 27.66 -13.28
N PHE A 315 -14.68 28.25 -13.16
CA PHE A 315 -15.67 27.78 -12.20
C PHE A 315 -16.43 26.59 -12.79
N GLU A 316 -16.38 25.47 -12.07
CA GLU A 316 -17.10 24.26 -12.43
C GLU A 316 -18.46 24.23 -11.70
N GLU A 317 -19.53 23.93 -12.43
CA GLU A 317 -20.85 23.71 -11.83
C GLU A 317 -21.09 22.22 -11.64
N ILE A 318 -21.02 21.78 -10.39
CA ILE A 318 -21.24 20.39 -10.00
C ILE A 318 -22.53 20.34 -9.16
N SER A 319 -23.53 19.58 -9.61
CA SER A 319 -24.74 19.41 -8.83
C SER A 319 -24.49 18.49 -7.64
N LEU A 320 -25.13 18.78 -6.48
CA LEU A 320 -24.99 17.94 -5.27
C LEU A 320 -25.40 16.48 -5.53
N ARG A 321 -26.44 16.29 -6.35
CA ARG A 321 -26.93 14.96 -6.72
C ARG A 321 -25.86 14.18 -7.49
N GLU A 322 -25.31 14.78 -8.54
CA GLU A 322 -24.27 14.16 -9.35
C GLU A 322 -23.01 13.85 -8.53
N ALA A 323 -22.57 14.80 -7.70
CA ALA A 323 -21.43 14.61 -6.80
C ALA A 323 -21.66 13.42 -5.85
N THR A 324 -22.86 13.29 -5.29
CA THR A 324 -23.19 12.19 -4.38
C THR A 324 -23.23 10.84 -5.11
N GLU A 325 -23.86 10.78 -6.29
CA GLU A 325 -23.92 9.55 -7.10
C GLU A 325 -22.51 9.09 -7.53
N LYS A 326 -21.67 10.00 -8.01
CA LYS A 326 -20.28 9.71 -8.38
C LYS A 326 -19.45 9.26 -7.17
N ALA A 327 -19.57 9.95 -6.04
CA ALA A 327 -18.84 9.59 -4.83
C ALA A 327 -19.22 8.20 -4.32
N LEU A 328 -20.50 7.85 -4.27
CA LEU A 328 -20.93 6.52 -3.84
C LEU A 328 -20.49 5.40 -4.80
N ALA A 329 -20.25 5.73 -6.08
CA ALA A 329 -19.79 4.76 -7.07
C ALA A 329 -18.27 4.61 -7.15
N ALA A 330 -17.50 5.70 -6.95
CA ALA A 330 -16.07 5.73 -7.27
C ALA A 330 -15.16 6.12 -6.09
N ASN A 331 -15.72 6.51 -4.94
CA ASN A 331 -14.92 6.88 -3.77
C ASN A 331 -14.09 5.69 -3.25
N PRO A 332 -12.78 5.83 -3.05
CA PRO A 332 -11.91 4.77 -2.60
C PRO A 332 -12.32 4.15 -1.25
N GLU A 333 -12.84 4.94 -0.29
CA GLU A 333 -13.32 4.41 1.00
C GLU A 333 -14.55 3.51 0.82
N VAL A 334 -15.46 3.86 -0.11
CA VAL A 334 -16.65 3.05 -0.42
C VAL A 334 -16.24 1.75 -1.11
N ILE A 335 -15.35 1.83 -2.10
CA ILE A 335 -14.81 0.65 -2.80
C ILE A 335 -14.10 -0.27 -1.81
N GLU A 336 -13.29 0.27 -0.90
CA GLU A 336 -12.62 -0.51 0.14
C GLU A 336 -13.63 -1.22 1.05
N ALA A 337 -14.67 -0.53 1.50
CA ALA A 337 -15.72 -1.10 2.33
C ALA A 337 -16.50 -2.20 1.58
N GLU A 338 -16.82 -2.00 0.29
CA GLU A 338 -17.46 -3.02 -0.55
C GLU A 338 -16.60 -4.26 -0.73
N GLN A 339 -15.32 -4.08 -1.05
CA GLN A 339 -14.39 -5.20 -1.19
C GLN A 339 -14.14 -5.89 0.16
N THR A 340 -14.19 -5.16 1.28
CA THR A 340 -14.10 -5.74 2.62
C THR A 340 -15.31 -6.64 2.93
N VAL A 341 -16.50 -6.28 2.49
CA VAL A 341 -17.69 -7.17 2.56
C VAL A 341 -17.47 -8.44 1.74
N VAL A 342 -16.93 -8.32 0.52
CA VAL A 342 -16.59 -9.49 -0.32
C VAL A 342 -15.59 -10.40 0.41
N LYS A 343 -14.54 -9.84 0.99
CA LYS A 343 -13.54 -10.57 1.77
C LYS A 343 -14.16 -11.29 2.96
N ALA A 344 -14.96 -10.60 3.75
CA ALA A 344 -15.59 -11.15 4.95
C ALA A 344 -16.56 -12.30 4.60
N ARG A 345 -17.37 -12.15 3.55
CA ARG A 345 -18.27 -13.21 3.05
C ARG A 345 -17.49 -14.42 2.52
N SER A 346 -16.42 -14.20 1.77
CA SER A 346 -15.55 -15.27 1.28
C SER A 346 -14.84 -15.98 2.44
N ALA A 347 -14.38 -15.24 3.44
CA ALA A 347 -13.80 -15.81 4.66
C ALA A 347 -14.82 -16.67 5.44
N ALA A 348 -16.07 -16.22 5.56
CA ALA A 348 -17.14 -17.01 6.17
C ALA A 348 -17.43 -18.30 5.38
N THR A 349 -17.42 -18.23 4.06
CA THR A 349 -17.57 -19.40 3.19
C THR A 349 -16.40 -20.37 3.34
N LEU A 350 -15.17 -19.85 3.41
CA LEU A 350 -13.95 -20.62 3.63
C LEU A 350 -14.04 -21.40 4.96
N GLN A 351 -14.54 -20.79 6.03
CA GLN A 351 -14.74 -21.49 7.31
C GLN A 351 -15.81 -22.59 7.20
N LYS A 352 -16.88 -22.38 6.42
CA LYS A 352 -17.90 -23.41 6.17
C LYS A 352 -17.34 -24.60 5.41
N LEU A 353 -16.39 -24.39 4.49
CA LEU A 353 -15.68 -25.44 3.77
C LEU A 353 -14.79 -26.33 4.67
N SER A 354 -14.55 -25.94 5.92
CA SER A 354 -13.86 -26.78 6.91
C SER A 354 -14.62 -28.06 7.28
N TYR A 355 -15.90 -28.17 6.93
CA TYR A 355 -16.67 -29.41 7.05
C TYR A 355 -16.37 -30.41 5.92
N VAL A 356 -15.71 -29.99 4.86
CA VAL A 356 -15.34 -30.87 3.77
C VAL A 356 -13.98 -31.52 4.10
N PRO A 357 -13.84 -32.88 3.97
CA PRO A 357 -12.55 -33.52 4.09
C PRO A 357 -11.52 -32.95 3.12
N VAL A 358 -10.28 -32.78 3.56
CA VAL A 358 -9.16 -32.40 2.69
C VAL A 358 -8.76 -33.63 1.88
N VAL A 359 -9.01 -33.59 0.56
CA VAL A 359 -8.66 -34.68 -0.37
C VAL A 359 -7.65 -34.14 -1.38
N ALA A 360 -6.56 -34.89 -1.57
CA ALA A 360 -5.54 -34.60 -2.57
C ALA A 360 -5.17 -35.88 -3.33
N ALA A 361 -4.97 -35.76 -4.63
CA ALA A 361 -4.33 -36.79 -5.43
C ALA A 361 -2.81 -36.62 -5.33
N MET A 362 -2.11 -37.74 -5.24
CA MET A 362 -0.68 -37.78 -5.02
C MET A 362 -0.05 -38.86 -5.91
N ALA A 363 1.04 -38.52 -6.57
CA ALA A 363 1.88 -39.48 -7.28
C ALA A 363 3.35 -39.18 -6.98
N GLY A 364 4.18 -40.19 -7.02
CA GLY A 364 5.59 -39.95 -6.74
C GLY A 364 6.47 -41.16 -7.03
N TYR A 365 7.77 -40.88 -6.94
CA TYR A 365 8.82 -41.86 -6.98
C TYR A 365 9.70 -41.69 -5.77
N ALA A 366 10.01 -42.77 -5.10
CA ALA A 366 10.87 -42.76 -3.91
C ALA A 366 12.01 -43.77 -4.08
N TYR A 367 13.21 -43.35 -3.71
CA TYR A 367 14.40 -44.20 -3.58
C TYR A 367 14.84 -44.20 -2.13
N ASN A 368 15.03 -45.38 -1.58
CA ASN A 368 15.52 -45.57 -0.20
C ASN A 368 16.75 -46.52 -0.22
N SER A 369 17.91 -45.99 0.16
CA SER A 369 19.10 -46.81 0.33
C SER A 369 18.97 -47.67 1.60
N ASN A 370 19.62 -48.83 1.63
CA ASN A 370 19.71 -49.67 2.80
C ASN A 370 18.37 -50.17 3.37
N THR A 371 17.43 -50.49 2.48
CA THR A 371 16.23 -51.29 2.85
C THR A 371 16.59 -52.77 3.02
N ILE A 372 15.74 -53.51 3.72
CA ILE A 372 15.83 -54.97 3.77
C ILE A 372 15.79 -55.56 2.35
N PRO A 373 16.53 -56.63 2.08
CA PRO A 373 16.58 -57.29 0.77
C PRO A 373 15.20 -57.70 0.18
N LEU A 374 14.18 -57.79 1.03
CA LEU A 374 12.81 -58.14 0.63
C LEU A 374 12.02 -56.95 0.07
N LEU A 375 12.43 -55.71 0.31
CA LEU A 375 11.75 -54.51 -0.18
C LEU A 375 12.53 -53.88 -1.34
N PRO A 376 11.84 -53.39 -2.38
CA PRO A 376 12.49 -52.68 -3.47
C PRO A 376 13.12 -51.40 -2.92
N ARG A 377 14.31 -51.06 -3.43
CA ARG A 377 14.97 -49.79 -3.09
C ARG A 377 14.28 -48.57 -3.69
N ASP A 378 13.66 -48.76 -4.81
CA ASP A 378 12.94 -47.76 -5.57
C ASP A 378 11.52 -48.23 -5.88
N PHE A 379 10.58 -47.32 -5.77
CA PHE A 379 9.20 -47.57 -6.11
C PHE A 379 8.47 -46.29 -6.49
N SER A 380 7.52 -46.41 -7.38
CA SER A 380 6.57 -45.35 -7.71
C SER A 380 5.22 -45.64 -7.09
N PHE A 381 4.49 -44.59 -6.78
CA PHE A 381 3.16 -44.70 -6.19
C PHE A 381 2.22 -43.65 -6.79
N VAL A 382 0.94 -43.99 -6.83
CA VAL A 382 -0.16 -43.10 -7.12
C VAL A 382 -1.28 -43.39 -6.13
N GLY A 383 -1.92 -42.37 -5.64
CA GLY A 383 -2.97 -42.54 -4.64
C GLY A 383 -3.74 -41.28 -4.33
N ILE A 384 -4.69 -41.42 -3.45
CA ILE A 384 -5.51 -40.33 -2.91
C ILE A 384 -5.31 -40.32 -1.40
N VAL A 385 -5.04 -39.13 -0.87
CA VAL A 385 -4.96 -38.89 0.57
C VAL A 385 -6.17 -38.07 0.99
N ALA A 386 -6.91 -38.54 1.98
CA ALA A 386 -8.02 -37.83 2.59
C ALA A 386 -7.77 -37.64 4.08
N THR A 387 -7.85 -36.39 4.52
CA THR A 387 -7.68 -36.02 5.93
C THR A 387 -8.94 -35.30 6.42
N TYR A 388 -9.48 -35.75 7.54
CA TYR A 388 -10.67 -35.17 8.15
C TYR A 388 -10.57 -35.17 9.67
N ASN A 389 -10.80 -34.04 10.27
CA ASN A 389 -10.94 -33.96 11.73
C ASN A 389 -12.39 -34.25 12.11
N VAL A 390 -12.65 -35.45 12.64
CA VAL A 390 -13.99 -35.93 12.93
C VAL A 390 -14.63 -35.19 14.10
N PHE A 391 -13.85 -34.80 15.10
CA PHE A 391 -14.36 -34.17 16.31
C PHE A 391 -13.39 -33.07 16.83
N ASP A 392 -13.91 -31.88 17.05
CA ASP A 392 -13.13 -30.69 17.45
C ASP A 392 -13.75 -29.90 18.63
N PHE A 393 -14.64 -30.52 19.37
CA PHE A 393 -15.32 -29.91 20.53
C PHE A 393 -16.08 -28.64 20.22
N GLY A 394 -16.63 -28.53 19.00
CA GLY A 394 -17.40 -27.36 18.56
C GLY A 394 -16.58 -26.15 18.10
N LYS A 395 -15.23 -26.27 18.02
CA LYS A 395 -14.34 -25.21 17.54
C LYS A 395 -14.77 -24.70 16.19
N ARG A 396 -15.06 -25.61 15.25
CA ARG A 396 -15.47 -25.28 13.88
C ARG A 396 -16.75 -24.45 13.85
N GLU A 397 -17.74 -24.83 14.64
CA GLU A 397 -19.02 -24.11 14.71
C GLU A 397 -18.86 -22.71 15.28
N HIS A 398 -18.07 -22.54 16.35
CA HIS A 398 -17.79 -21.23 16.92
C HIS A 398 -17.01 -20.35 15.92
N THR A 399 -16.06 -20.91 15.18
CA THR A 399 -15.31 -20.19 14.13
C THR A 399 -16.23 -19.73 13.01
N ILE A 400 -17.17 -20.56 12.54
CA ILE A 400 -18.15 -20.20 11.50
C ILE A 400 -19.10 -19.09 12.01
N LYS A 401 -19.60 -19.22 13.24
CA LYS A 401 -20.44 -18.16 13.85
C LYS A 401 -19.68 -16.84 13.95
N GLY A 402 -18.42 -16.89 14.39
CA GLY A 402 -17.54 -15.70 14.41
C GLY A 402 -17.34 -15.08 13.02
N ALA A 403 -17.06 -15.90 12.01
CA ALA A 403 -16.87 -15.41 10.64
C ALA A 403 -18.17 -14.84 10.03
N ASN A 404 -19.32 -15.43 10.31
CA ASN A 404 -20.62 -14.86 9.89
C ASN A 404 -20.88 -13.51 10.56
N ALA A 405 -20.59 -13.37 11.87
CA ALA A 405 -20.72 -12.08 12.57
C ALA A 405 -19.75 -11.03 12.00
N GLN A 406 -18.53 -11.41 11.61
CA GLN A 406 -17.59 -10.51 10.91
C GLN A 406 -18.12 -10.07 9.55
N ALA A 407 -18.79 -10.95 8.80
CA ALA A 407 -19.42 -10.57 7.53
C ALA A 407 -20.57 -9.56 7.73
N GLU A 408 -21.40 -9.77 8.74
CA GLU A 408 -22.45 -8.82 9.11
C GLU A 408 -21.88 -7.48 9.57
N MET A 409 -20.83 -7.49 10.39
CA MET A 409 -20.11 -6.26 10.79
C MET A 409 -19.57 -5.49 9.58
N ALA A 410 -19.03 -6.18 8.58
CA ALA A 410 -18.53 -5.55 7.35
C ALA A 410 -19.68 -4.91 6.54
N GLU A 411 -20.86 -5.54 6.49
CA GLU A 411 -22.05 -4.98 5.82
C GLU A 411 -22.54 -3.71 6.51
N ILE A 412 -22.59 -3.70 7.84
CA ILE A 412 -22.97 -2.51 8.62
C ILE A 412 -21.90 -1.41 8.43
N ALA A 413 -20.62 -1.75 8.44
CA ALA A 413 -19.53 -0.81 8.19
C ALA A 413 -19.62 -0.17 6.79
N LEU A 414 -20.02 -0.93 5.76
CA LEU A 414 -20.28 -0.39 4.42
C LEU A 414 -21.42 0.64 4.43
N GLN A 415 -22.54 0.34 5.13
CA GLN A 415 -23.65 1.29 5.24
C GLN A 415 -23.22 2.59 5.93
N LEU A 416 -22.45 2.48 7.03
CA LEU A 416 -21.90 3.64 7.74
C LEU A 416 -20.93 4.44 6.87
N THR A 417 -20.05 3.76 6.11
CA THR A 417 -19.12 4.43 5.20
C THR A 417 -19.86 5.18 4.09
N ARG A 418 -20.87 4.58 3.48
CA ARG A 418 -21.71 5.26 2.48
C ARG A 418 -22.40 6.49 3.05
N ALA A 419 -22.96 6.40 4.25
CA ALA A 419 -23.59 7.54 4.92
C ALA A 419 -22.58 8.64 5.25
N LYS A 420 -21.38 8.28 5.75
CA LYS A 420 -20.28 9.20 6.02
C LYS A 420 -19.84 9.94 4.75
N VAL A 421 -19.61 9.21 3.66
CA VAL A 421 -19.18 9.79 2.37
C VAL A 421 -20.24 10.72 1.83
N ALA A 422 -21.54 10.33 1.85
CA ALA A 422 -22.63 11.21 1.42
C ALA A 422 -22.73 12.51 2.25
N ALA A 423 -22.53 12.43 3.56
CA ALA A 423 -22.49 13.61 4.44
C ALA A 423 -21.26 14.50 4.12
N SER A 424 -20.09 13.88 3.91
CA SER A 424 -18.87 14.61 3.55
C SER A 424 -19.00 15.33 2.20
N VAL A 425 -19.59 14.68 1.20
CA VAL A 425 -19.89 15.29 -0.10
C VAL A 425 -20.80 16.50 0.05
N LYS A 426 -21.86 16.38 0.84
CA LYS A 426 -22.80 17.50 1.10
C LYS A 426 -22.08 18.68 1.74
N THR A 427 -21.25 18.43 2.75
CA THR A 427 -20.47 19.49 3.42
C THR A 427 -19.49 20.14 2.46
N SER A 428 -18.72 19.35 1.71
CA SER A 428 -17.74 19.86 0.75
C SER A 428 -18.39 20.60 -0.42
N HIS A 429 -19.59 20.21 -0.85
CA HIS A 429 -20.34 20.94 -1.86
C HIS A 429 -20.76 22.33 -1.36
N PHE A 430 -21.23 22.46 -0.11
CA PHE A 430 -21.54 23.78 0.46
C PHE A 430 -20.28 24.64 0.66
N GLU A 431 -19.17 24.03 1.05
CA GLU A 431 -17.88 24.75 1.12
C GLU A 431 -17.45 25.26 -0.27
N LEU A 432 -17.61 24.46 -1.31
CA LEU A 432 -17.32 24.84 -2.70
C LEU A 432 -18.20 26.00 -3.15
N GLU A 433 -19.52 25.94 -2.91
CA GLU A 433 -20.44 27.01 -3.30
C GLU A 433 -20.12 28.32 -2.58
N ARG A 434 -19.81 28.26 -1.28
CA ARG A 434 -19.40 29.43 -0.50
C ARG A 434 -18.08 30.03 -1.02
N SER A 435 -17.08 29.19 -1.28
CA SER A 435 -15.77 29.67 -1.77
C SER A 435 -15.84 30.22 -3.20
N ARG A 436 -16.72 29.65 -4.05
CA ARG A 436 -17.03 30.19 -5.37
C ARG A 436 -17.62 31.62 -5.27
N GLN A 437 -18.65 31.80 -4.44
CA GLN A 437 -19.27 33.12 -4.26
C GLN A 437 -18.27 34.15 -3.75
N LEU A 438 -17.38 33.74 -2.82
CA LEU A 438 -16.32 34.62 -2.29
C LEU A 438 -15.34 35.02 -3.40
N SER A 439 -14.86 34.08 -4.21
CA SER A 439 -13.96 34.36 -5.33
C SER A 439 -14.60 35.29 -6.37
N GLU A 440 -15.89 35.05 -6.73
CA GLU A 440 -16.62 35.93 -7.67
C GLU A 440 -16.76 37.35 -7.09
N LEU A 441 -17.08 37.51 -5.81
CA LEU A 441 -17.18 38.83 -5.16
C LEU A 441 -15.85 39.58 -5.14
N THR A 442 -14.77 38.89 -4.80
CA THR A 442 -13.42 39.47 -4.72
C THR A 442 -12.95 39.93 -6.11
N ARG A 443 -13.28 39.16 -7.16
CA ARG A 443 -13.00 39.55 -8.57
C ARG A 443 -13.78 40.77 -9.02
N ARG A 444 -15.08 40.84 -8.66
CA ARG A 444 -15.88 42.06 -8.95
C ARG A 444 -15.30 43.28 -8.24
N LEU A 445 -14.81 43.12 -7.01
CA LEU A 445 -14.11 44.16 -6.28
C LEU A 445 -12.84 44.62 -7.04
N GLY A 446 -12.01 43.66 -7.48
CA GLY A 446 -10.81 43.92 -8.26
C GLY A 446 -11.09 44.67 -9.56
N SER A 447 -12.11 44.25 -10.30
CA SER A 447 -12.53 44.94 -11.56
C SER A 447 -13.06 46.35 -11.29
N ALA A 448 -13.81 46.54 -10.21
CA ALA A 448 -14.31 47.87 -9.84
C ALA A 448 -13.18 48.85 -9.50
N ILE A 449 -12.12 48.40 -8.80
CA ILE A 449 -10.93 49.20 -8.50
C ILE A 449 -10.17 49.54 -9.79
N GLN A 450 -10.07 48.62 -10.73
CA GLN A 450 -9.46 48.91 -12.07
C GLN A 450 -10.25 49.94 -12.87
N LEU A 451 -11.59 49.86 -12.85
CA LEU A 451 -12.46 50.84 -13.51
C LEU A 451 -12.41 52.23 -12.86
N GLN A 452 -12.33 52.25 -11.52
CA GLN A 452 -12.18 53.52 -10.78
C GLN A 452 -10.87 54.22 -11.11
N LYS A 453 -9.78 53.48 -11.35
CA LYS A 453 -8.51 54.03 -11.82
C LYS A 453 -8.64 54.71 -13.22
N ALA A 454 -9.40 54.13 -14.10
CA ALA A 454 -9.63 54.70 -15.45
C ALA A 454 -10.48 55.97 -15.45
N SER A 455 -11.26 56.17 -14.35
CA SER A 455 -12.19 57.30 -14.21
C SER A 455 -11.65 58.51 -13.41
N TYR A 456 -10.64 58.27 -12.55
CA TYR A 456 -9.99 59.29 -11.73
C TYR A 456 -8.49 59.32 -12.06
N GLU A 457 -8.01 60.41 -12.66
CA GLU A 457 -6.59 60.78 -12.63
C GLU A 457 -6.20 61.14 -11.20
N ASP A 458 -6.00 60.12 -10.38
CA ASP A 458 -5.62 60.28 -8.98
C ASP A 458 -4.14 60.68 -8.93
N ASN A 459 -3.87 61.79 -8.25
CA ASN A 459 -2.54 62.42 -8.16
C ASN A 459 -1.49 61.57 -7.42
N ASN A 460 -1.77 60.32 -7.04
CA ASN A 460 -0.83 59.45 -6.37
C ASN A 460 -0.85 57.99 -6.92
N PRO A 461 0.03 57.70 -7.89
CA PRO A 461 0.07 56.38 -8.54
C PRO A 461 0.51 55.26 -7.59
N GLU A 462 1.27 55.56 -6.51
CA GLU A 462 1.81 54.58 -5.57
C GLU A 462 0.72 53.96 -4.68
N ILE A 463 -0.20 54.78 -4.15
CA ILE A 463 -1.35 54.36 -3.37
C ILE A 463 -2.23 53.40 -4.17
N THR A 464 -2.39 53.70 -5.48
CA THR A 464 -3.18 52.87 -6.38
C THR A 464 -2.51 51.51 -6.64
N MET A 465 -1.17 51.48 -6.77
CA MET A 465 -0.41 50.25 -6.91
C MET A 465 -0.47 49.37 -5.67
N ALA A 466 -0.35 49.96 -4.45
CA ALA A 466 -0.47 49.28 -3.22
C ALA A 466 -1.87 48.63 -3.03
N LYS A 467 -2.95 49.42 -3.30
CA LYS A 467 -4.33 48.88 -3.23
C LYS A 467 -4.54 47.77 -4.23
N LYS A 468 -4.01 47.88 -5.45
CA LYS A 468 -4.07 46.84 -6.48
C LYS A 468 -3.39 45.56 -6.02
N ALA A 469 -2.16 45.62 -5.53
CA ALA A 469 -1.40 44.46 -5.06
C ALA A 469 -2.12 43.76 -3.89
N LYS A 470 -2.73 44.51 -2.96
CA LYS A 470 -3.52 43.95 -1.87
C LYS A 470 -4.74 43.18 -2.37
N VAL A 471 -5.53 43.78 -3.29
CA VAL A 471 -6.73 43.15 -3.82
C VAL A 471 -6.39 41.93 -4.67
N GLU A 472 -5.29 41.98 -5.44
CA GLU A 472 -4.81 40.81 -6.16
C GLU A 472 -4.39 39.69 -5.22
N ALA A 473 -3.76 39.98 -4.09
CA ALA A 473 -3.45 38.95 -3.07
C ALA A 473 -4.71 38.33 -2.45
N GLU A 474 -5.72 39.16 -2.12
CA GLU A 474 -7.03 38.70 -1.61
C GLU A 474 -7.78 37.86 -2.67
N MET A 475 -7.69 38.22 -3.94
CA MET A 475 -8.26 37.46 -5.04
C MET A 475 -7.61 36.07 -5.19
N PHE A 476 -6.27 36.00 -5.18
CA PHE A 476 -5.59 34.71 -5.26
C PHE A 476 -5.84 33.84 -4.03
N GLN A 477 -6.00 34.42 -2.85
CA GLN A 477 -6.38 33.70 -1.65
C GLN A 477 -7.80 33.12 -1.74
N ALA A 478 -8.75 33.88 -2.30
CA ALA A 478 -10.11 33.42 -2.52
C ALA A 478 -10.16 32.31 -3.61
N ASP A 479 -9.37 32.45 -4.65
CA ASP A 479 -9.23 31.43 -5.70
C ASP A 479 -8.61 30.16 -5.17
N LEU A 480 -7.60 30.24 -4.30
CA LEU A 480 -7.02 29.09 -3.61
C LEU A 480 -8.09 28.35 -2.79
N ALA A 481 -8.87 29.09 -1.99
CA ALA A 481 -9.93 28.49 -1.17
C ALA A 481 -10.99 27.77 -2.04
N TYR A 482 -11.32 28.33 -3.20
CA TYR A 482 -12.21 27.68 -4.18
C TYR A 482 -11.57 26.38 -4.71
N ARG A 483 -10.31 26.44 -5.12
CA ARG A 483 -9.58 25.30 -5.69
C ARG A 483 -9.39 24.17 -4.66
N GLU A 484 -9.05 24.50 -3.42
CA GLU A 484 -8.96 23.53 -2.33
C GLU A 484 -10.31 22.83 -2.08
N SER A 485 -11.41 23.60 -2.09
CA SER A 485 -12.76 23.05 -1.93
C SER A 485 -13.16 22.17 -3.12
N LEU A 486 -12.80 22.55 -4.34
CA LEU A 486 -13.04 21.79 -5.57
C LEU A 486 -12.22 20.48 -5.57
N ALA A 487 -10.93 20.55 -5.24
CA ALA A 487 -10.06 19.38 -5.15
C ALA A 487 -10.55 18.39 -4.10
N LYS A 488 -10.99 18.88 -2.94
CA LYS A 488 -11.61 18.07 -1.87
C LYS A 488 -12.87 17.35 -2.36
N LEU A 489 -13.75 18.05 -3.08
CA LEU A 489 -14.96 17.47 -3.65
C LEU A 489 -14.62 16.42 -4.73
N LYS A 490 -13.69 16.72 -5.65
CA LYS A 490 -13.22 15.79 -6.69
C LYS A 490 -12.59 14.52 -6.09
N THR A 491 -11.79 14.66 -5.05
CA THR A 491 -11.22 13.52 -4.32
C THR A 491 -12.33 12.64 -3.71
N LEU A 492 -13.37 13.26 -3.14
CA LEU A 492 -14.53 12.50 -2.62
C LEU A 492 -15.31 11.80 -3.74
N MET A 493 -15.40 12.40 -4.93
CA MET A 493 -16.03 11.78 -6.12
C MET A 493 -15.16 10.68 -6.75
N GLY A 494 -13.93 10.47 -6.27
CA GLY A 494 -12.99 9.51 -6.86
C GLY A 494 -12.41 9.95 -8.20
N GLU A 495 -12.55 11.23 -8.57
CA GLU A 495 -11.93 11.81 -9.76
C GLU A 495 -10.43 12.03 -9.49
N LYS A 496 -9.61 11.67 -10.50
CA LYS A 496 -8.13 11.74 -10.43
C LYS A 496 -7.62 13.06 -10.97
#